data_07453248c2f4ba7bc7acdfdf207c0612
#
_entry.id   07453248c2f4ba7bc7acdfdf207c0612
#
_cell.length_a   1.000
_cell.length_b   1.000
_cell.length_c   1.000
_cell.angle_alpha   90.00
_cell.angle_beta   90.00
_cell.angle_gamma   90.00
#
_symmetry.space_group_name_H-M   'P 1'
#
loop_
_entity.id
_entity.type
_entity.pdbx_description
1 polymer ?
#
loop_
_entity_poly.entity_id
_entity_poly.type
_entity_poly.pdbx_seq_one_letter_code
_entity_poly.pdbx_strand_id
1 'polypeptide(L)'
;ICKEIDAFRAAGADGVVIGSLSPDGSLCTEQMKRFREHARDMSVTLHRAFDMCRDPFAALEEAISLDIQTILTSGQAPDCLHGVDLLNKLHQAADGRIHLLAGAGVSAKTVPALLEKTSLTQFHMSGKTIKNSEMVYRNPEVFMGIPGMSEYKIWQTDPEAVAAVRTMLDRAADEEA
;
A
#
# COMPACT_ATOMS: atom_id res chain seq x y z
N ILE A 1 -6.45 5.38 -17.49
CA ILE A 1 -5.58 5.81 -16.36
C ILE A 1 -5.08 7.25 -16.57
N CYS A 2 -4.42 7.65 -17.70
CA CYS A 2 -3.91 9.02 -17.87
C CYS A 2 -4.99 10.10 -17.68
N LYS A 3 -6.17 9.93 -18.31
CA LYS A 3 -7.31 10.86 -18.15
C LYS A 3 -7.82 10.92 -16.70
N GLU A 4 -7.73 9.83 -15.98
CA GLU A 4 -8.14 9.76 -14.56
C GLU A 4 -7.11 10.51 -13.70
N ILE A 5 -5.81 10.36 -13.97
CA ILE A 5 -4.75 11.13 -13.31
C ILE A 5 -4.98 12.64 -13.54
N ASP A 6 -5.27 13.05 -14.79
CA ASP A 6 -5.58 14.46 -15.10
C ASP A 6 -6.82 14.96 -14.35
N ALA A 7 -7.85 14.11 -14.21
CA ALA A 7 -9.05 14.46 -13.47
C ALA A 7 -8.78 14.61 -11.96
N PHE A 8 -8.00 13.70 -11.36
CA PHE A 8 -7.59 13.81 -9.95
C PHE A 8 -6.77 15.07 -9.70
N ARG A 9 -5.83 15.38 -10.58
CA ARG A 9 -5.04 16.62 -10.50
C ARG A 9 -5.93 17.86 -10.61
N ALA A 10 -6.87 17.89 -11.54
CA ALA A 10 -7.81 19.00 -11.69
C ALA A 10 -8.73 19.13 -10.47
N ALA A 11 -9.02 18.04 -9.75
CA ALA A 11 -9.77 18.03 -8.50
C ALA A 11 -8.94 18.43 -7.27
N GLY A 12 -7.64 18.69 -7.42
CA GLY A 12 -6.75 19.11 -6.34
C GLY A 12 -6.21 17.96 -5.49
N ALA A 13 -6.08 16.76 -6.03
CA ALA A 13 -5.44 15.66 -5.32
C ALA A 13 -3.93 15.94 -5.14
N ASP A 14 -3.38 15.59 -3.96
CA ASP A 14 -1.96 15.76 -3.64
C ASP A 14 -1.10 14.66 -4.26
N GLY A 15 -1.68 13.51 -4.60
CA GLY A 15 -0.96 12.38 -5.16
C GLY A 15 -1.86 11.32 -5.77
N VAL A 16 -1.22 10.38 -6.48
CA VAL A 16 -1.88 9.22 -7.09
C VAL A 16 -1.16 7.92 -6.77
N VAL A 17 -1.91 6.85 -6.68
CA VAL A 17 -1.41 5.49 -6.46
C VAL A 17 -1.60 4.70 -7.74
N ILE A 18 -0.50 4.31 -8.37
CA ILE A 18 -0.48 3.67 -9.69
C ILE A 18 0.54 2.54 -9.75
N GLY A 19 0.46 1.71 -10.78
CA GLY A 19 1.47 0.68 -11.07
C GLY A 19 1.10 -0.11 -12.30
N SER A 20 2.13 -0.52 -13.05
CA SER A 20 1.99 -1.36 -14.23
C SER A 20 3.20 -2.26 -14.39
N LEU A 21 2.96 -3.55 -14.66
CA LEU A 21 3.99 -4.52 -15.00
C LEU A 21 3.85 -4.95 -16.46
N SER A 22 4.96 -5.30 -17.04
CA SER A 22 5.02 -6.00 -18.32
C SER A 22 4.69 -7.51 -18.13
N PRO A 23 4.29 -8.23 -19.17
CA PRO A 23 3.99 -9.67 -19.07
C PRO A 23 5.15 -10.53 -18.55
N ASP A 24 6.38 -10.07 -18.68
CA ASP A 24 7.58 -10.74 -18.17
C ASP A 24 7.87 -10.47 -16.69
N GLY A 25 7.01 -9.69 -16.01
CA GLY A 25 7.13 -9.33 -14.61
C GLY A 25 8.07 -8.14 -14.33
N SER A 26 8.60 -7.47 -15.34
CA SER A 26 9.32 -6.19 -15.14
C SER A 26 8.36 -5.03 -14.93
N LEU A 27 8.83 -3.94 -14.32
CA LEU A 27 8.06 -2.69 -14.28
C LEU A 27 7.87 -2.18 -15.73
N CYS A 28 6.63 -1.85 -16.10
CA CYS A 28 6.37 -1.27 -17.42
C CYS A 28 6.78 0.20 -17.44
N THR A 29 8.09 0.46 -17.60
CA THR A 29 8.67 1.80 -17.49
C THR A 29 8.08 2.80 -18.48
N GLU A 30 7.71 2.35 -19.69
CA GLU A 30 7.05 3.20 -20.68
C GLU A 30 5.69 3.72 -20.18
N GLN A 31 4.85 2.82 -19.64
CA GLN A 31 3.56 3.24 -19.08
C GLN A 31 3.73 4.08 -17.81
N MET A 32 4.62 3.67 -16.92
CA MET A 32 4.89 4.38 -15.67
C MET A 32 5.40 5.80 -15.94
N LYS A 33 6.28 5.98 -16.94
CA LYS A 33 6.75 7.31 -17.38
C LYS A 33 5.57 8.18 -17.84
N ARG A 34 4.69 7.66 -18.68
CA ARG A 34 3.48 8.37 -19.11
C ARG A 34 2.59 8.76 -17.94
N PHE A 35 2.40 7.88 -16.97
CA PHE A 35 1.60 8.18 -15.78
C PHE A 35 2.26 9.29 -14.94
N ARG A 36 3.57 9.22 -14.76
CA ARG A 36 4.35 10.25 -14.04
C ARG A 36 4.27 11.62 -14.75
N GLU A 37 4.34 11.66 -16.08
CA GLU A 37 4.17 12.88 -16.87
C GLU A 37 2.79 13.52 -16.68
N HIS A 38 1.72 12.72 -16.57
CA HIS A 38 0.38 13.20 -16.28
C HIS A 38 0.20 13.64 -14.82
N ALA A 39 0.87 12.98 -13.89
CA ALA A 39 0.85 13.34 -12.46
C ALA A 39 1.50 14.72 -12.18
N ARG A 40 2.50 15.12 -12.96
CA ARG A 40 3.22 16.42 -12.83
C ARG A 40 3.74 16.63 -11.40
N ASP A 41 3.16 17.60 -10.68
CA ASP A 41 3.51 18.01 -9.31
C ASP A 41 2.89 17.11 -8.22
N MET A 42 1.96 16.23 -8.57
CA MET A 42 1.41 15.26 -7.63
C MET A 42 2.45 14.22 -7.22
N SER A 43 2.40 13.80 -5.95
CA SER A 43 3.16 12.65 -5.46
C SER A 43 2.68 11.35 -6.11
N VAL A 44 3.61 10.45 -6.43
CA VAL A 44 3.29 9.16 -7.04
C VAL A 44 3.71 8.03 -6.10
N THR A 45 2.76 7.16 -5.78
CA THR A 45 3.02 5.90 -5.08
C THR A 45 2.86 4.73 -6.05
N LEU A 46 3.91 3.92 -6.20
CA LEU A 46 3.83 2.63 -6.86
C LEU A 46 3.14 1.64 -5.92
N HIS A 47 1.99 1.12 -6.34
CA HIS A 47 1.21 0.19 -5.53
C HIS A 47 1.79 -1.23 -5.53
N ARG A 48 1.11 -2.16 -4.88
CA ARG A 48 1.52 -3.56 -4.72
C ARG A 48 1.67 -4.39 -6.01
N ALA A 49 1.56 -3.80 -7.21
CA ALA A 49 2.10 -4.42 -8.41
C ALA A 49 3.61 -4.71 -8.24
N PHE A 50 4.31 -3.86 -7.46
CA PHE A 50 5.69 -4.10 -7.05
C PHE A 50 5.92 -5.48 -6.41
N ASP A 51 4.97 -5.97 -5.61
CA ASP A 51 5.08 -7.29 -4.99
C ASP A 51 5.01 -8.46 -5.98
N MET A 52 4.55 -8.20 -7.21
CA MET A 52 4.44 -9.18 -8.28
C MET A 52 5.56 -9.06 -9.32
N CYS A 53 6.49 -8.11 -9.17
CA CYS A 53 7.60 -7.99 -10.09
C CYS A 53 8.61 -9.14 -9.91
N ARG A 54 9.30 -9.51 -11.00
CA ARG A 54 10.27 -10.61 -10.99
C ARG A 54 11.57 -10.27 -10.27
N ASP A 55 11.97 -8.99 -10.32
CA ASP A 55 13.20 -8.48 -9.69
C ASP A 55 12.88 -7.18 -8.93
N PRO A 56 12.76 -7.23 -7.60
CA PRO A 56 12.40 -6.07 -6.82
C PRO A 56 13.49 -4.99 -6.76
N PHE A 57 14.76 -5.37 -6.94
CA PHE A 57 15.85 -4.38 -6.94
C PHE A 57 15.93 -3.63 -8.26
N ALA A 58 15.73 -4.31 -9.39
CA ALA A 58 15.61 -3.65 -10.68
C ALA A 58 14.39 -2.71 -10.70
N ALA A 59 13.21 -3.17 -10.20
CA ALA A 59 12.01 -2.35 -10.11
C ALA A 59 12.16 -1.15 -9.16
N LEU A 60 12.93 -1.29 -8.08
CA LEU A 60 13.29 -0.19 -7.18
C LEU A 60 14.07 0.90 -7.91
N GLU A 61 15.15 0.54 -8.62
CA GLU A 61 15.96 1.50 -9.36
C GLU A 61 15.18 2.14 -10.52
N GLU A 62 14.33 1.39 -11.20
CA GLU A 62 13.44 1.92 -12.22
C GLU A 62 12.44 2.93 -11.63
N ALA A 63 11.83 2.64 -10.48
CA ALA A 63 10.93 3.56 -9.79
C ALA A 63 11.64 4.85 -9.38
N ILE A 64 12.87 4.76 -8.86
CA ILE A 64 13.70 5.92 -8.51
C ILE A 64 14.00 6.76 -9.77
N SER A 65 14.39 6.12 -10.87
CA SER A 65 14.70 6.80 -12.14
C SER A 65 13.50 7.54 -12.74
N LEU A 66 12.29 7.10 -12.40
CA LEU A 66 11.02 7.70 -12.83
C LEU A 66 10.49 8.77 -11.87
N ASP A 67 11.29 9.17 -10.87
CA ASP A 67 10.87 10.14 -9.84
C ASP A 67 9.57 9.73 -9.16
N ILE A 68 9.46 8.45 -8.75
CA ILE A 68 8.37 7.94 -7.90
C ILE A 68 8.78 8.14 -6.45
N GLN A 69 7.90 8.70 -5.63
CA GLN A 69 8.21 9.09 -4.27
C GLN A 69 8.06 7.94 -3.27
N THR A 70 7.17 6.98 -3.54
CA THR A 70 6.85 5.92 -2.58
C THR A 70 6.57 4.60 -3.26
N ILE A 71 7.02 3.49 -2.66
CA ILE A 71 6.64 2.12 -3.05
C ILE A 71 5.85 1.48 -1.91
N LEU A 72 4.60 1.11 -2.18
CA LEU A 72 3.78 0.30 -1.28
C LEU A 72 4.06 -1.18 -1.52
N THR A 73 4.60 -1.86 -0.51
CA THR A 73 5.03 -3.26 -0.65
C THR A 73 4.84 -4.06 0.64
N SER A 74 4.66 -5.37 0.50
CA SER A 74 4.74 -6.34 1.59
C SER A 74 6.10 -7.07 1.64
N GLY A 75 7.07 -6.65 0.83
CA GLY A 75 8.32 -7.38 0.64
C GLY A 75 8.12 -8.67 -0.17
N GLN A 76 7.26 -8.63 -1.20
CA GLN A 76 6.92 -9.77 -2.06
C GLN A 76 6.42 -11.01 -1.29
N ALA A 77 5.83 -10.80 -0.12
CA ALA A 77 5.34 -11.85 0.76
C ALA A 77 3.80 -11.73 0.94
N PRO A 78 3.14 -12.76 1.51
CA PRO A 78 1.70 -12.69 1.78
C PRO A 78 1.32 -11.50 2.66
N ASP A 79 2.18 -11.11 3.59
CA ASP A 79 2.06 -9.92 4.43
C ASP A 79 3.44 -9.34 4.78
N CYS A 80 3.46 -8.13 5.34
CA CYS A 80 4.67 -7.39 5.64
C CYS A 80 5.55 -8.03 6.74
N LEU A 81 5.00 -8.85 7.64
CA LEU A 81 5.81 -9.57 8.64
C LEU A 81 6.62 -10.71 8.02
N HIS A 82 6.04 -11.41 7.06
CA HIS A 82 6.75 -12.44 6.30
C HIS A 82 7.77 -11.83 5.32
N GLY A 83 7.57 -10.58 4.91
CA GLY A 83 8.45 -9.86 3.98
C GLY A 83 9.57 -9.05 4.62
N VAL A 84 9.75 -9.08 5.93
CA VAL A 84 10.71 -8.24 6.69
C VAL A 84 12.13 -8.28 6.10
N ASP A 85 12.63 -9.44 5.72
CA ASP A 85 13.99 -9.57 5.19
C ASP A 85 14.19 -8.81 3.88
N LEU A 86 13.20 -8.89 2.97
CA LEU A 86 13.26 -8.14 1.71
C LEU A 86 12.97 -6.65 1.95
N LEU A 87 12.05 -6.30 2.83
CA LEU A 87 11.78 -4.90 3.19
C LEU A 87 13.04 -4.21 3.69
N ASN A 88 13.82 -4.85 4.57
CA ASN A 88 15.09 -4.30 5.05
C ASN A 88 16.14 -4.14 3.94
N LYS A 89 16.28 -5.14 3.08
CA LYS A 89 17.21 -5.07 1.93
C LYS A 89 16.83 -3.95 0.97
N LEU A 90 15.54 -3.79 0.67
CA LEU A 90 15.03 -2.73 -0.18
C LEU A 90 15.22 -1.35 0.47
N HIS A 91 15.00 -1.24 1.79
CA HIS A 91 15.23 0.00 2.52
C HIS A 91 16.70 0.44 2.46
N GLN A 92 17.63 -0.51 2.67
CA GLN A 92 19.05 -0.25 2.51
C GLN A 92 19.42 0.14 1.08
N ALA A 93 18.90 -0.57 0.07
CA ALA A 93 19.15 -0.26 -1.33
C ALA A 93 18.52 1.07 -1.76
N ALA A 94 17.38 1.44 -1.20
CA ALA A 94 16.74 2.73 -1.45
C ALA A 94 17.59 3.92 -1.01
N ASP A 95 18.33 3.78 0.06
CA ASP A 95 19.28 4.79 0.59
C ASP A 95 18.66 6.20 0.66
N GLY A 96 17.43 6.29 1.16
CA GLY A 96 16.69 7.56 1.27
C GLY A 96 16.18 8.17 -0.06
N ARG A 97 16.48 7.54 -1.22
CA ARG A 97 16.08 8.05 -2.54
C ARG A 97 14.58 7.88 -2.84
N ILE A 98 13.92 6.97 -2.16
CA ILE A 98 12.50 6.67 -2.30
C ILE A 98 11.97 6.11 -0.98
N HIS A 99 10.72 6.40 -0.63
CA HIS A 99 10.10 5.89 0.58
C HIS A 99 9.55 4.48 0.37
N LEU A 100 9.75 3.60 1.37
CA LEU A 100 9.06 2.32 1.43
C LEU A 100 7.89 2.40 2.41
N LEU A 101 6.71 2.12 1.91
CA LEU A 101 5.46 2.07 2.66
C LEU A 101 5.07 0.61 2.89
N ALA A 102 5.30 0.10 4.08
CA ALA A 102 4.96 -1.28 4.40
C ALA A 102 3.44 -1.48 4.42
N GLY A 103 2.94 -2.45 3.66
CA GLY A 103 1.52 -2.77 3.58
C GLY A 103 1.23 -4.26 3.59
N ALA A 104 -0.04 -4.62 3.65
CA ALA A 104 -0.55 -5.95 3.87
C ALA A 104 -0.31 -6.50 5.30
N GLY A 105 -1.37 -6.55 6.08
CA GLY A 105 -1.34 -7.10 7.43
C GLY A 105 -0.90 -6.12 8.52
N VAL A 106 -0.71 -4.84 8.21
CA VAL A 106 -0.41 -3.81 9.21
C VAL A 106 -1.61 -3.62 10.15
N SER A 107 -1.34 -3.71 11.46
CA SER A 107 -2.32 -3.61 12.52
C SER A 107 -1.63 -3.34 13.87
N ALA A 108 -2.38 -3.00 14.90
CA ALA A 108 -1.84 -2.84 16.27
C ALA A 108 -1.15 -4.11 16.81
N LYS A 109 -1.45 -5.30 16.24
CA LYS A 109 -0.78 -6.55 16.61
C LYS A 109 0.57 -6.74 15.93
N THR A 110 0.72 -6.23 14.71
CA THR A 110 1.90 -6.47 13.87
C THR A 110 2.91 -5.32 13.91
N VAL A 111 2.46 -4.09 14.16
CA VAL A 111 3.32 -2.89 14.20
C VAL A 111 4.47 -3.01 15.20
N PRO A 112 4.31 -3.51 16.45
CA PRO A 112 5.45 -3.65 17.36
C PRO A 112 6.58 -4.50 16.79
N ALA A 113 6.24 -5.63 16.16
CA ALA A 113 7.22 -6.50 15.54
C ALA A 113 7.84 -5.91 14.26
N LEU A 114 7.11 -5.07 13.52
CA LEU A 114 7.64 -4.35 12.37
C LEU A 114 8.64 -3.27 12.79
N LEU A 115 8.33 -2.51 13.83
CA LEU A 115 9.23 -1.51 14.41
C LEU A 115 10.51 -2.13 14.97
N GLU A 116 10.40 -3.30 15.65
CA GLU A 116 11.55 -4.02 16.17
C GLU A 116 12.46 -4.57 15.06
N LYS A 117 11.86 -5.04 13.95
CA LYS A 117 12.58 -5.77 12.91
C LYS A 117 12.97 -4.96 11.69
N THR A 118 12.47 -3.74 11.57
CA THR A 118 12.74 -2.87 10.40
C THR A 118 13.03 -1.45 10.84
N SER A 119 13.72 -0.70 9.98
CA SER A 119 13.89 0.76 10.13
C SER A 119 12.84 1.54 9.31
N LEU A 120 11.71 0.92 8.98
CA LEU A 120 10.66 1.58 8.23
C LEU A 120 9.82 2.48 9.13
N THR A 121 9.52 3.67 8.63
CA THR A 121 8.72 4.69 9.34
C THR A 121 7.32 4.89 8.75
N GLN A 122 7.04 4.27 7.60
CA GLN A 122 5.77 4.43 6.88
C GLN A 122 5.02 3.10 6.77
N PHE A 123 3.75 3.13 7.18
CA PHE A 123 2.90 1.95 7.26
C PHE A 123 1.51 2.22 6.67
N HIS A 124 1.03 1.31 5.84
CA HIS A 124 -0.29 1.36 5.24
C HIS A 124 -1.20 0.30 5.85
N MET A 125 -2.36 0.71 6.34
CA MET A 125 -3.36 -0.19 6.87
C MET A 125 -4.77 0.14 6.37
N SER A 126 -5.61 -0.87 6.23
CA SER A 126 -7.04 -0.66 5.96
C SER A 126 -7.84 -0.37 7.22
N GLY A 127 -7.33 -0.75 8.39
CA GLY A 127 -8.05 -0.65 9.67
C GLY A 127 -9.43 -1.32 9.66
N LYS A 128 -9.64 -2.28 8.74
CA LYS A 128 -10.97 -2.82 8.46
C LYS A 128 -11.49 -3.70 9.57
N THR A 129 -12.76 -3.50 9.90
CA THR A 129 -13.57 -4.38 10.75
C THR A 129 -14.85 -4.80 10.02
N ILE A 130 -15.54 -5.80 10.56
CA ILE A 130 -16.79 -6.31 9.98
C ILE A 130 -17.94 -5.92 10.89
N LYS A 131 -18.86 -5.12 10.35
CA LYS A 131 -20.13 -4.80 10.99
C LYS A 131 -21.25 -5.63 10.37
N ASN A 132 -22.16 -6.15 11.19
CA ASN A 132 -23.36 -6.77 10.66
C ASN A 132 -24.30 -5.70 10.10
N SER A 133 -24.93 -6.03 8.96
CA SER A 133 -25.98 -5.20 8.38
C SER A 133 -27.17 -5.08 9.35
N GLU A 134 -27.77 -3.92 9.40
CA GLU A 134 -28.98 -3.65 10.16
C GLU A 134 -30.25 -4.21 9.47
N MET A 135 -30.12 -4.79 8.27
CA MET A 135 -31.22 -5.47 7.58
C MET A 135 -31.77 -6.61 8.43
N VAL A 136 -33.05 -6.51 8.80
CA VAL A 136 -33.79 -7.53 9.57
C VAL A 136 -34.25 -8.65 8.63
N TYR A 137 -34.82 -8.29 7.49
CA TYR A 137 -35.20 -9.26 6.47
C TYR A 137 -33.93 -9.78 5.74
N ARG A 138 -33.88 -11.10 5.58
CA ARG A 138 -32.78 -11.78 4.86
C ARG A 138 -33.37 -12.77 3.89
N ASN A 139 -32.99 -12.66 2.61
CA ASN A 139 -33.38 -13.64 1.59
C ASN A 139 -32.28 -14.72 1.49
N PRO A 140 -32.55 -15.97 1.90
CA PRO A 140 -31.56 -17.03 1.85
C PRO A 140 -31.37 -17.63 0.44
N GLU A 141 -32.30 -17.33 -0.48
CA GLU A 141 -32.31 -17.93 -1.81
C GLU A 141 -31.53 -17.13 -2.86
N VAL A 142 -31.17 -15.89 -2.54
CA VAL A 142 -30.48 -14.99 -3.49
C VAL A 142 -29.08 -14.65 -3.01
N PHE A 143 -28.12 -14.96 -3.82
CA PHE A 143 -26.71 -14.57 -3.66
C PHE A 143 -26.33 -13.58 -4.77
N MET A 144 -25.91 -12.37 -4.41
CA MET A 144 -25.51 -11.33 -5.34
C MET A 144 -24.02 -10.96 -5.23
N GLY A 145 -23.36 -11.42 -4.17
CA GLY A 145 -21.97 -11.10 -3.83
C GLY A 145 -20.96 -12.17 -4.28
N ILE A 146 -19.75 -12.06 -3.75
CA ILE A 146 -18.67 -13.02 -3.99
C ILE A 146 -18.96 -14.32 -3.21
N PRO A 147 -18.83 -15.50 -3.83
CA PRO A 147 -19.02 -16.77 -3.13
C PRO A 147 -18.22 -16.85 -1.82
N GLY A 148 -18.89 -17.22 -0.73
CA GLY A 148 -18.27 -17.31 0.60
C GLY A 148 -18.26 -16.02 1.42
N MET A 149 -18.68 -14.88 0.84
CA MET A 149 -18.88 -13.64 1.58
C MET A 149 -20.36 -13.40 1.83
N SER A 150 -20.71 -13.07 3.08
CA SER A 150 -22.10 -12.72 3.42
C SER A 150 -22.41 -11.30 2.98
N GLU A 151 -23.51 -11.12 2.26
CA GLU A 151 -24.04 -9.81 1.83
C GLU A 151 -24.50 -8.93 3.02
N TYR A 152 -24.65 -9.54 4.18
CA TYR A 152 -25.06 -8.87 5.41
C TYR A 152 -23.89 -8.48 6.31
N LYS A 153 -22.66 -8.65 5.83
CA LYS A 153 -21.45 -8.20 6.50
C LYS A 153 -20.85 -7.01 5.76
N ILE A 154 -20.80 -5.88 6.44
CA ILE A 154 -20.30 -4.63 5.90
C ILE A 154 -18.87 -4.43 6.38
N TRP A 155 -17.96 -4.25 5.45
CA TRP A 155 -16.57 -3.90 5.74
C TRP A 155 -16.48 -2.40 5.91
N GLN A 156 -15.95 -1.94 7.03
CA GLN A 156 -15.71 -0.53 7.29
C GLN A 156 -14.37 -0.34 8.00
N THR A 157 -13.80 0.87 7.92
CA THR A 157 -12.61 1.23 8.69
C THR A 157 -13.01 1.50 10.12
N ASP A 158 -12.27 0.91 11.07
CA ASP A 158 -12.41 1.13 12.50
C ASP A 158 -11.47 2.27 12.92
N PRO A 159 -11.99 3.43 13.32
CA PRO A 159 -11.16 4.55 13.75
C PRO A 159 -10.32 4.24 14.99
N GLU A 160 -10.78 3.36 15.89
CA GLU A 160 -10.02 2.97 17.08
C GLU A 160 -8.80 2.12 16.70
N ALA A 161 -8.95 1.21 15.72
CA ALA A 161 -7.82 0.44 15.18
C ALA A 161 -6.77 1.35 14.53
N VAL A 162 -7.20 2.38 13.81
CA VAL A 162 -6.29 3.36 13.20
C VAL A 162 -5.60 4.21 14.28
N ALA A 163 -6.33 4.72 15.26
CA ALA A 163 -5.80 5.50 16.38
C ALA A 163 -4.78 4.72 17.20
N ALA A 164 -5.04 3.43 17.46
CA ALA A 164 -4.11 2.57 18.20
C ALA A 164 -2.76 2.45 17.48
N VAL A 165 -2.77 2.20 16.17
CA VAL A 165 -1.54 2.14 15.37
C VAL A 165 -0.84 3.50 15.33
N ARG A 166 -1.57 4.59 15.12
CA ARG A 166 -0.98 5.94 15.11
C ARG A 166 -0.26 6.24 16.42
N THR A 167 -0.88 5.94 17.57
CA THR A 167 -0.28 6.13 18.89
C THR A 167 1.02 5.33 19.07
N MET A 168 1.08 4.10 18.55
CA MET A 168 2.32 3.29 18.61
C MET A 168 3.44 3.91 17.77
N LEU A 169 3.13 4.40 16.59
CA LEU A 169 4.11 5.04 15.71
C LEU A 169 4.61 6.37 16.26
N ASP A 170 3.74 7.17 16.87
CA ASP A 170 4.13 8.44 17.51
C ASP A 170 5.10 8.20 18.67
N ARG A 171 4.81 7.20 19.53
CA ARG A 171 5.71 6.83 20.64
C ARG A 171 7.07 6.35 20.15
N ALA A 172 7.11 5.53 19.11
CA ALA A 172 8.38 5.06 18.53
C ALA A 172 9.20 6.23 17.97
N ALA A 173 8.57 7.21 17.32
CA ALA A 173 9.25 8.40 16.82
C ALA A 173 9.80 9.29 17.95
N ASP A 174 9.08 9.41 19.08
CA ASP A 174 9.52 10.17 20.25
C ASP A 174 10.71 9.50 20.96
N GLU A 175 10.84 8.17 20.90
CA GLU A 175 11.94 7.42 21.51
C GLU A 175 13.24 7.48 20.68
N GLU A 176 13.15 7.78 19.38
CA GLU A 176 14.30 7.93 18.46
C GLU A 176 14.83 9.37 18.37
N ALA A 177 14.10 10.36 18.91
CA ALA A 177 14.42 11.79 18.82
C ALA A 177 15.31 12.26 19.97
#